data_c25eea3b0a1439d04c95077bb111f74e
#
_entry.id   c25eea3b0a1439d04c95077bb111f74e
#
_cell.length_a   1.000
_cell.length_b   1.000
_cell.length_c   1.000
_cell.angle_alpha   90.00
_cell.angle_beta   90.00
_cell.angle_gamma   90.00
#
_symmetry.space_group_name_H-M   'P 1'
#
loop_
_entity.id
_entity.type
_entity.pdbx_description
1 polymer ?
#
loop_
_entity_poly.entity_id
_entity_poly.type
_entity_poly.pdbx_seq_one_letter_code
_entity_poly.pdbx_strand_id
1 'polypeptide(L)'
;MATRTATAAVYGLVLLGVILFGRTLGLAALVAALGVMAGIEFFAITRRESRTPNEFFGLMAIAGMPFATAVWGRLGLLGALTALILAALVWHVLFRQVRSADTATTVFGVTYIGFALSHLVLLRDLDWGAELVLAAVVSVWANDVFAYLVGSTVGRHKMAPGISPNKSWEGFVAGTLGTVAVWIVVWATAGAGLTLGWALGIGVAVAFASVAGDLFESRLKREGGVKDSGTLLPGHGGFLDRIDSLILVGVVAYYLLLMGGAR
;
A
#
# COMPACT_ATOMS: atom_id res chain seq x y z
N MET A 1 1.32 9.52 -26.00
CA MET A 1 2.51 9.25 -25.15
C MET A 1 2.83 10.44 -24.23
N ALA A 2 2.96 11.66 -24.74
CA ALA A 2 3.34 12.85 -23.96
C ALA A 2 2.48 13.12 -22.69
N THR A 3 1.16 12.98 -22.80
CA THR A 3 0.25 13.17 -21.64
C THR A 3 0.48 12.14 -20.52
N ARG A 4 0.75 10.89 -20.86
CA ARG A 4 1.04 9.83 -19.87
C ARG A 4 2.32 10.12 -19.11
N THR A 5 3.40 10.45 -19.84
CA THR A 5 4.70 10.76 -19.21
C THR A 5 4.58 12.00 -18.31
N ALA A 6 3.86 13.04 -18.76
CA ALA A 6 3.64 14.24 -17.96
C ALA A 6 2.86 13.96 -16.67
N THR A 7 1.77 13.18 -16.73
CA THR A 7 0.99 12.82 -15.53
C THR A 7 1.83 12.01 -14.53
N ALA A 8 2.61 11.03 -15.01
CA ALA A 8 3.49 10.24 -14.15
C ALA A 8 4.59 11.09 -13.48
N ALA A 9 5.17 12.04 -14.25
CA ALA A 9 6.18 12.95 -13.72
C ALA A 9 5.60 13.89 -12.65
N VAL A 10 4.42 14.47 -12.89
CA VAL A 10 3.75 15.35 -11.91
C VAL A 10 3.41 14.56 -10.64
N TYR A 11 2.84 13.37 -10.77
CA TYR A 11 2.55 12.51 -9.63
C TYR A 11 3.81 12.17 -8.83
N GLY A 12 4.89 11.77 -9.50
CA GLY A 12 6.16 11.47 -8.86
C GLY A 12 6.78 12.67 -8.14
N LEU A 13 6.72 13.87 -8.76
CA LEU A 13 7.21 15.11 -8.15
C LEU A 13 6.40 15.54 -6.94
N VAL A 14 5.07 15.43 -6.99
CA VAL A 14 4.18 15.72 -5.85
C VAL A 14 4.48 14.75 -4.70
N LEU A 15 4.55 13.46 -4.99
CA LEU A 15 4.87 12.42 -4.00
C LEU A 15 6.23 12.71 -3.34
N LEU A 16 7.27 12.93 -4.13
CA LEU A 16 8.61 13.26 -3.65
C LEU A 16 8.61 14.56 -2.82
N GLY A 17 7.96 15.60 -3.30
CA GLY A 17 7.85 16.88 -2.58
C GLY A 17 7.16 16.72 -1.22
N VAL A 18 6.07 15.96 -1.14
CA VAL A 18 5.38 15.70 0.12
C VAL A 18 6.23 14.83 1.06
N ILE A 19 6.91 13.81 0.56
CA ILE A 19 7.78 12.96 1.39
C ILE A 19 8.94 13.80 1.99
N LEU A 20 9.58 14.63 1.19
CA LEU A 20 10.76 15.40 1.64
C LEU A 20 10.39 16.61 2.49
N PHE A 21 9.33 17.34 2.15
CA PHE A 21 9.02 18.64 2.74
C PHE A 21 7.71 18.70 3.53
N GLY A 22 6.79 17.74 3.32
CA GLY A 22 5.41 17.76 3.86
C GLY A 22 5.30 17.40 5.35
N ARG A 23 6.40 17.01 6.01
CA ARG A 23 6.39 16.50 7.39
C ARG A 23 5.33 15.40 7.58
N THR A 24 5.08 14.97 8.82
CA THR A 24 4.13 13.89 9.14
C THR A 24 2.69 14.21 8.72
N LEU A 25 2.21 15.44 8.96
CA LEU A 25 0.84 15.85 8.58
C LEU A 25 0.65 15.96 7.07
N GLY A 26 1.65 16.47 6.33
CA GLY A 26 1.58 16.54 4.87
C GLY A 26 1.54 15.14 4.25
N LEU A 27 2.33 14.20 4.77
CA LEU A 27 2.26 12.81 4.34
C LEU A 27 0.91 12.17 4.71
N ALA A 28 0.38 12.44 5.92
CA ALA A 28 -0.93 11.93 6.33
C ALA A 28 -2.04 12.42 5.39
N ALA A 29 -2.01 13.69 4.97
CA ALA A 29 -2.97 14.23 4.00
C ALA A 29 -2.86 13.55 2.63
N LEU A 30 -1.64 13.31 2.14
CA LEU A 30 -1.43 12.59 0.89
C LEU A 30 -1.92 11.13 0.99
N VAL A 31 -1.55 10.42 2.07
CA VAL A 31 -1.98 9.04 2.33
C VAL A 31 -3.51 8.95 2.44
N ALA A 32 -4.16 9.91 3.12
CA ALA A 32 -5.61 9.99 3.21
C ALA A 32 -6.25 10.18 1.83
N ALA A 33 -5.73 11.09 1.01
CA ALA A 33 -6.25 11.34 -0.34
C ALA A 33 -6.12 10.10 -1.24
N LEU A 34 -4.92 9.48 -1.28
CA LEU A 34 -4.69 8.26 -2.05
C LEU A 34 -5.55 7.10 -1.53
N GLY A 35 -5.66 6.96 -0.20
CA GLY A 35 -6.49 5.94 0.44
C GLY A 35 -7.96 6.09 0.11
N VAL A 36 -8.52 7.31 0.13
CA VAL A 36 -9.92 7.57 -0.24
C VAL A 36 -10.16 7.21 -1.71
N MET A 37 -9.27 7.60 -2.63
CA MET A 37 -9.41 7.27 -4.05
C MET A 37 -9.35 5.75 -4.27
N ALA A 38 -8.41 5.05 -3.65
CA ALA A 38 -8.34 3.59 -3.69
C ALA A 38 -9.55 2.93 -3.02
N GLY A 39 -10.06 3.50 -1.93
CA GLY A 39 -11.27 3.04 -1.23
C GLY A 39 -12.52 3.11 -2.10
N ILE A 40 -12.70 4.19 -2.86
CA ILE A 40 -13.79 4.33 -3.83
C ILE A 40 -13.74 3.19 -4.86
N GLU A 41 -12.56 2.89 -5.39
CA GLU A 41 -12.37 1.80 -6.37
C GLU A 41 -12.59 0.43 -5.74
N PHE A 42 -12.05 0.19 -4.53
CA PHE A 42 -12.27 -1.04 -3.77
C PHE A 42 -13.77 -1.31 -3.56
N PHE A 43 -14.51 -0.33 -3.06
CA PHE A 43 -15.95 -0.48 -2.86
C PHE A 43 -16.72 -0.63 -4.18
N ALA A 44 -16.26 0.00 -5.26
CA ALA A 44 -16.84 -0.20 -6.59
C ALA A 44 -16.66 -1.63 -7.11
N ILE A 45 -15.51 -2.26 -6.85
CA ILE A 45 -15.25 -3.67 -7.19
C ILE A 45 -16.16 -4.58 -6.36
N THR A 46 -16.23 -4.38 -5.04
CA THR A 46 -17.02 -5.25 -4.15
C THR A 46 -18.52 -5.16 -4.38
N ARG A 47 -19.05 -4.01 -4.85
CA ARG A 47 -20.46 -3.91 -5.30
C ARG A 47 -20.79 -4.85 -6.45
N ARG A 48 -19.85 -5.14 -7.33
CA ARG A 48 -20.05 -6.09 -8.44
C ARG A 48 -20.27 -7.52 -7.95
N GLU A 49 -19.79 -7.85 -6.76
CA GLU A 49 -20.03 -9.12 -6.08
C GLU A 49 -21.33 -9.14 -5.25
N SER A 50 -22.26 -8.23 -5.53
CA SER A 50 -23.52 -8.08 -4.78
C SER A 50 -23.32 -7.74 -3.29
N ARG A 51 -22.22 -7.07 -2.94
CA ARG A 51 -21.98 -6.51 -1.61
C ARG A 51 -22.53 -5.08 -1.55
N THR A 52 -23.05 -4.72 -0.39
CA THR A 52 -23.55 -3.37 -0.10
C THR A 52 -22.85 -2.79 1.15
N PRO A 53 -21.51 -2.59 1.08
CA PRO A 53 -20.75 -2.06 2.21
C PRO A 53 -21.20 -0.64 2.56
N ASN A 54 -20.96 -0.21 3.80
CA ASN A 54 -21.14 1.18 4.18
C ASN A 54 -19.95 2.02 3.69
N GLU A 55 -20.01 2.45 2.44
CA GLU A 55 -18.93 3.16 1.76
C GLU A 55 -18.61 4.49 2.41
N PHE A 56 -19.64 5.28 2.77
CA PHE A 56 -19.43 6.58 3.40
C PHE A 56 -18.64 6.45 4.70
N PHE A 57 -19.09 5.56 5.58
CA PHE A 57 -18.39 5.27 6.83
C PHE A 57 -16.97 4.73 6.58
N GLY A 58 -16.83 3.82 5.62
CA GLY A 58 -15.54 3.27 5.23
C GLY A 58 -14.58 4.33 4.74
N LEU A 59 -15.00 5.21 3.83
CA LEU A 59 -14.16 6.29 3.30
C LEU A 59 -13.78 7.32 4.36
N MET A 60 -14.70 7.67 5.26
CA MET A 60 -14.39 8.55 6.40
C MET A 60 -13.33 7.93 7.32
N ALA A 61 -13.43 6.62 7.59
CA ALA A 61 -12.44 5.92 8.42
C ALA A 61 -11.09 5.82 7.71
N ILE A 62 -11.04 5.53 6.39
CA ILE A 62 -9.82 5.53 5.58
C ILE A 62 -9.15 6.91 5.63
N ALA A 63 -9.93 7.99 5.49
CA ALA A 63 -9.39 9.35 5.55
C ALA A 63 -8.87 9.71 6.95
N GLY A 64 -9.58 9.31 8.00
CA GLY A 64 -9.28 9.68 9.39
C GLY A 64 -8.06 8.97 9.99
N MET A 65 -7.81 7.70 9.60
CA MET A 65 -6.73 6.89 10.17
C MET A 65 -5.33 7.52 10.01
N PRO A 66 -4.91 8.01 8.83
CA PRO A 66 -3.61 8.66 8.70
C PRO A 66 -3.45 9.89 9.58
N PHE A 67 -4.50 10.68 9.78
CA PHE A 67 -4.47 11.86 10.65
C PHE A 67 -4.42 11.47 12.13
N ALA A 68 -5.21 10.49 12.56
CA ALA A 68 -5.12 9.94 13.92
C ALA A 68 -3.71 9.42 14.19
N THR A 69 -3.09 8.75 13.20
CA THR A 69 -1.72 8.27 13.27
C THR A 69 -0.72 9.42 13.38
N ALA A 70 -0.88 10.48 12.59
CA ALA A 70 0.02 11.63 12.61
C ALA A 70 -0.02 12.41 13.94
N VAL A 71 -1.17 12.42 14.63
CA VAL A 71 -1.34 13.17 15.89
C VAL A 71 -0.95 12.34 17.10
N TRP A 72 -1.30 11.04 17.14
CA TRP A 72 -1.13 10.17 18.31
C TRP A 72 -0.25 8.94 18.05
N GLY A 73 0.43 8.88 16.93
CA GLY A 73 1.32 7.77 16.56
C GLY A 73 0.59 6.42 16.54
N ARG A 74 1.26 5.40 17.06
CA ARG A 74 0.71 4.03 17.15
C ARG A 74 -0.60 3.95 17.93
N LEU A 75 -0.74 4.74 19.00
CA LEU A 75 -1.98 4.76 19.79
C LEU A 75 -3.13 5.33 18.98
N GLY A 76 -2.89 6.34 18.16
CA GLY A 76 -3.89 6.89 17.24
C GLY A 76 -4.37 5.87 16.21
N LEU A 77 -3.43 5.13 15.62
CA LEU A 77 -3.77 4.07 14.66
C LEU A 77 -4.59 2.94 15.29
N LEU A 78 -4.15 2.45 16.45
CA LEU A 78 -4.89 1.40 17.18
C LEU A 78 -6.23 1.90 17.71
N GLY A 79 -6.30 3.13 18.20
CA GLY A 79 -7.55 3.76 18.61
C GLY A 79 -8.55 3.91 17.47
N ALA A 80 -8.09 4.36 16.29
CA ALA A 80 -8.92 4.47 15.10
C ALA A 80 -9.43 3.09 14.61
N LEU A 81 -8.58 2.06 14.65
CA LEU A 81 -8.99 0.69 14.32
C LEU A 81 -10.03 0.17 15.32
N THR A 82 -9.82 0.40 16.62
CA THR A 82 -10.78 0.02 17.66
C THR A 82 -12.12 0.73 17.48
N ALA A 83 -12.09 2.04 17.20
CA ALA A 83 -13.28 2.83 16.93
C ALA A 83 -14.03 2.32 15.68
N LEU A 84 -13.31 1.96 14.61
CA LEU A 84 -13.88 1.34 13.40
C LEU A 84 -14.64 0.07 13.77
N ILE A 85 -14.02 -0.85 14.50
CA ILE A 85 -14.62 -2.14 14.86
C ILE A 85 -15.88 -1.91 15.71
N LEU A 86 -15.79 -1.09 16.76
CA LEU A 86 -16.92 -0.79 17.63
C LEU A 86 -18.07 -0.12 16.85
N ALA A 87 -17.78 0.86 16.03
CA ALA A 87 -18.78 1.54 15.23
C ALA A 87 -19.43 0.58 14.19
N ALA A 88 -18.66 -0.31 13.58
CA ALA A 88 -19.18 -1.32 12.66
C ALA A 88 -20.11 -2.33 13.37
N LEU A 89 -19.79 -2.75 14.59
CA LEU A 89 -20.65 -3.61 15.39
C LEU A 89 -21.95 -2.91 15.79
N VAL A 90 -21.85 -1.66 16.26
CA VAL A 90 -23.05 -0.86 16.59
C VAL A 90 -23.92 -0.64 15.35
N TRP A 91 -23.32 -0.29 14.22
CA TRP A 91 -24.03 -0.15 12.94
C TRP A 91 -24.77 -1.43 12.56
N HIS A 92 -24.10 -2.57 12.67
CA HIS A 92 -24.70 -3.86 12.34
C HIS A 92 -25.91 -4.21 13.21
N VAL A 93 -25.86 -3.86 14.49
CA VAL A 93 -26.99 -4.10 15.43
C VAL A 93 -28.17 -3.12 15.17
N LEU A 94 -27.88 -1.87 14.87
CA LEU A 94 -28.90 -0.85 14.66
C LEU A 94 -29.69 -1.01 13.33
N PHE A 95 -29.04 -1.53 12.29
CA PHE A 95 -29.61 -1.62 10.94
C PHE A 95 -29.83 -3.08 10.51
N ARG A 96 -31.04 -3.61 10.75
CA ARG A 96 -31.41 -5.00 10.49
C ARG A 96 -31.23 -5.48 9.04
N GLN A 97 -31.25 -4.57 8.07
CA GLN A 97 -31.07 -4.86 6.65
C GLN A 97 -29.61 -5.10 6.27
N VAL A 98 -28.66 -4.74 7.14
CA VAL A 98 -27.22 -4.89 6.88
C VAL A 98 -26.80 -6.33 7.14
N ARG A 99 -26.23 -6.96 6.13
CA ARG A 99 -25.68 -8.32 6.26
C ARG A 99 -24.30 -8.29 6.90
N SER A 100 -23.95 -9.34 7.64
CA SER A 100 -22.61 -9.46 8.24
C SER A 100 -21.50 -9.41 7.20
N ALA A 101 -21.75 -9.93 5.99
CA ALA A 101 -20.81 -9.85 4.88
C ALA A 101 -20.56 -8.40 4.41
N ASP A 102 -21.56 -7.52 4.44
CA ASP A 102 -21.42 -6.12 4.05
C ASP A 102 -20.62 -5.34 5.12
N THR A 103 -20.88 -5.62 6.40
CA THR A 103 -20.09 -5.07 7.52
C THR A 103 -18.63 -5.55 7.43
N ALA A 104 -18.40 -6.84 7.19
CA ALA A 104 -17.07 -7.40 7.04
C ALA A 104 -16.32 -6.78 5.85
N THR A 105 -16.99 -6.55 4.72
CA THR A 105 -16.41 -5.88 3.55
C THR A 105 -16.00 -4.43 3.87
N THR A 106 -16.82 -3.70 4.62
CA THR A 106 -16.47 -2.34 5.07
C THR A 106 -15.23 -2.35 5.96
N VAL A 107 -15.22 -3.19 7.00
CA VAL A 107 -14.08 -3.29 7.94
C VAL A 107 -12.83 -3.76 7.22
N PHE A 108 -12.95 -4.74 6.34
CA PHE A 108 -11.83 -5.25 5.56
C PHE A 108 -11.23 -4.17 4.64
N GLY A 109 -12.06 -3.43 3.88
CA GLY A 109 -11.59 -2.37 3.00
C GLY A 109 -10.87 -1.26 3.76
N VAL A 110 -11.40 -0.84 4.92
CA VAL A 110 -10.74 0.17 5.77
C VAL A 110 -9.42 -0.36 6.35
N THR A 111 -9.39 -1.62 6.78
CA THR A 111 -8.17 -2.23 7.33
C THR A 111 -7.11 -2.42 6.24
N TYR A 112 -7.52 -2.93 5.09
CA TYR A 112 -6.63 -3.13 3.95
C TYR A 112 -6.02 -1.83 3.44
N ILE A 113 -6.82 -0.76 3.30
CA ILE A 113 -6.37 0.50 2.72
C ILE A 113 -5.95 1.50 3.82
N GLY A 114 -6.87 1.92 4.67
CA GLY A 114 -6.65 2.99 5.63
C GLY A 114 -5.64 2.63 6.71
N PHE A 115 -5.85 1.49 7.39
CA PHE A 115 -4.94 1.03 8.44
C PHE A 115 -3.55 0.70 7.88
N ALA A 116 -3.48 -0.06 6.79
CA ALA A 116 -2.20 -0.47 6.24
C ALA A 116 -1.38 0.70 5.70
N LEU A 117 -1.98 1.61 4.90
CA LEU A 117 -1.30 2.80 4.41
C LEU A 117 -0.85 3.76 5.53
N SER A 118 -1.56 3.81 6.66
CA SER A 118 -1.18 4.64 7.80
C SER A 118 0.18 4.26 8.40
N HIS A 119 0.70 3.06 8.09
CA HIS A 119 2.06 2.68 8.48
C HIS A 119 3.14 3.49 7.76
N LEU A 120 2.85 4.08 6.59
CA LEU A 120 3.75 5.05 5.96
C LEU A 120 3.88 6.33 6.82
N VAL A 121 2.81 6.72 7.51
CA VAL A 121 2.83 7.84 8.47
C VAL A 121 3.64 7.48 9.70
N LEU A 122 3.52 6.23 10.20
CA LEU A 122 4.37 5.73 11.29
C LEU A 122 5.85 5.63 10.88
N LEU A 123 6.14 5.20 9.65
CA LEU A 123 7.50 5.22 9.11
C LEU A 123 8.09 6.64 9.09
N ARG A 124 7.25 7.63 8.72
CA ARG A 124 7.65 9.03 8.66
C ARG A 124 8.04 9.60 10.04
N ASP A 125 7.50 9.04 11.10
CA ASP A 125 7.70 9.47 12.48
C ASP A 125 8.93 8.83 13.14
N LEU A 126 9.60 7.90 12.47
CA LEU A 126 10.87 7.33 12.91
C LEU A 126 12.04 8.29 12.57
N ASP A 127 13.18 8.07 13.23
CA ASP A 127 14.44 8.69 12.82
C ASP A 127 14.74 8.33 11.36
N TRP A 128 15.16 9.32 10.56
CA TRP A 128 15.31 9.18 9.10
C TRP A 128 14.00 8.85 8.35
N GLY A 129 12.86 9.26 8.92
CA GLY A 129 11.54 8.86 8.44
C GLY A 129 11.25 9.25 6.99
N ALA A 130 11.81 10.37 6.47
CA ALA A 130 11.63 10.73 5.06
C ALA A 130 12.33 9.72 4.14
N GLU A 131 13.56 9.36 4.48
CA GLU A 131 14.39 8.39 3.77
C GLU A 131 13.78 6.99 3.82
N LEU A 132 13.21 6.62 4.96
CA LEU A 132 12.54 5.31 5.14
C LEU A 132 11.25 5.21 4.32
N VAL A 133 10.42 6.26 4.28
CA VAL A 133 9.24 6.32 3.40
C VAL A 133 9.66 6.31 1.94
N LEU A 134 10.68 7.07 1.58
CA LEU A 134 11.23 7.07 0.22
C LEU A 134 11.76 5.68 -0.16
N ALA A 135 12.48 5.00 0.75
CA ALA A 135 12.97 3.64 0.54
C ALA A 135 11.81 2.66 0.30
N ALA A 136 10.71 2.75 1.05
CA ALA A 136 9.53 1.92 0.83
C ALA A 136 8.94 2.13 -0.58
N VAL A 137 8.79 3.39 -1.02
CA VAL A 137 8.28 3.72 -2.36
C VAL A 137 9.24 3.25 -3.46
N VAL A 138 10.54 3.56 -3.32
CA VAL A 138 11.55 3.17 -4.31
C VAL A 138 11.70 1.64 -4.37
N SER A 139 11.50 0.94 -3.26
CA SER A 139 11.49 -0.53 -3.22
C SER A 139 10.41 -1.12 -4.12
N VAL A 140 9.19 -0.58 -4.10
CA VAL A 140 8.10 -1.00 -5.00
C VAL A 140 8.50 -0.76 -6.45
N TRP A 141 8.98 0.43 -6.78
CA TRP A 141 9.39 0.76 -8.15
C TRP A 141 10.57 -0.12 -8.63
N ALA A 142 11.57 -0.33 -7.77
CA ALA A 142 12.70 -1.19 -8.11
C ALA A 142 12.23 -2.63 -8.34
N ASN A 143 11.38 -3.16 -7.45
CA ASN A 143 10.79 -4.49 -7.61
C ASN A 143 10.09 -4.64 -8.98
N ASP A 144 9.23 -3.70 -9.33
CA ASP A 144 8.44 -3.74 -10.56
C ASP A 144 9.31 -3.61 -11.81
N VAL A 145 10.26 -2.67 -11.82
CA VAL A 145 11.16 -2.44 -12.95
C VAL A 145 12.06 -3.66 -13.19
N PHE A 146 12.73 -4.17 -12.17
CA PHE A 146 13.61 -5.32 -12.33
C PHE A 146 12.84 -6.61 -12.63
N ALA A 147 11.68 -6.80 -11.98
CA ALA A 147 10.80 -7.92 -12.28
C ALA A 147 10.29 -7.89 -13.73
N TYR A 148 9.93 -6.71 -14.23
CA TYR A 148 9.50 -6.56 -15.62
C TYR A 148 10.63 -6.80 -16.60
N LEU A 149 11.80 -6.17 -16.42
CA LEU A 149 12.95 -6.29 -17.32
C LEU A 149 13.41 -7.75 -17.47
N VAL A 150 13.58 -8.45 -16.37
CA VAL A 150 14.05 -9.85 -16.38
C VAL A 150 12.90 -10.80 -16.71
N GLY A 151 11.72 -10.60 -16.13
CA GLY A 151 10.57 -11.46 -16.36
C GLY A 151 10.06 -11.45 -17.81
N SER A 152 10.16 -10.30 -18.51
CA SER A 152 9.76 -10.19 -19.91
C SER A 152 10.78 -10.82 -20.88
N THR A 153 12.05 -10.90 -20.51
CA THR A 153 13.13 -11.41 -21.38
C THR A 153 13.41 -12.90 -21.16
N VAL A 154 13.51 -13.34 -19.89
CA VAL A 154 13.91 -14.71 -19.55
C VAL A 154 12.87 -15.47 -18.70
N GLY A 155 11.73 -14.86 -18.36
CA GLY A 155 10.70 -15.43 -17.50
C GLY A 155 9.96 -16.62 -18.12
N ARG A 156 10.32 -17.82 -17.69
CA ARG A 156 9.75 -19.10 -18.16
C ARG A 156 8.77 -19.72 -17.18
N HIS A 157 9.05 -19.63 -15.89
CA HIS A 157 8.25 -20.24 -14.83
C HIS A 157 7.22 -19.24 -14.28
N LYS A 158 5.95 -19.45 -14.64
CA LYS A 158 4.86 -18.57 -14.20
C LYS A 158 4.56 -18.73 -12.72
N MET A 159 4.45 -17.61 -12.00
CA MET A 159 4.21 -17.60 -10.55
C MET A 159 2.72 -17.78 -10.21
N ALA A 160 1.83 -17.08 -10.90
CA ALA A 160 0.40 -17.05 -10.60
C ALA A 160 -0.45 -17.01 -11.91
N PRO A 161 -0.48 -18.09 -12.72
CA PRO A 161 -1.12 -18.07 -14.04
C PRO A 161 -2.59 -17.67 -14.03
N GLY A 162 -3.35 -18.08 -12.99
CA GLY A 162 -4.78 -17.80 -12.85
C GLY A 162 -5.11 -16.37 -12.40
N ILE A 163 -4.15 -15.63 -11.84
CA ILE A 163 -4.36 -14.28 -11.28
C ILE A 163 -3.63 -13.24 -12.14
N SER A 164 -2.33 -13.44 -12.33
CA SER A 164 -1.44 -12.56 -13.08
C SER A 164 -0.52 -13.40 -13.99
N PRO A 165 -0.92 -13.68 -15.25
CA PRO A 165 -0.22 -14.61 -16.15
C PRO A 165 1.16 -14.11 -16.59
N ASN A 166 1.45 -12.83 -16.44
CA ASN A 166 2.74 -12.25 -16.84
C ASN A 166 3.83 -12.37 -15.78
N LYS A 167 3.48 -12.59 -14.50
CA LYS A 167 4.45 -12.74 -13.41
C LYS A 167 5.20 -14.07 -13.49
N SER A 168 6.53 -14.00 -13.33
CA SER A 168 7.42 -15.17 -13.35
C SER A 168 8.33 -15.21 -12.11
N TRP A 169 8.80 -16.39 -11.76
CA TRP A 169 9.75 -16.56 -10.65
C TRP A 169 11.10 -15.89 -10.93
N GLU A 170 11.57 -15.91 -12.17
CA GLU A 170 12.79 -15.23 -12.59
C GLU A 170 12.67 -13.71 -12.39
N GLY A 171 11.52 -13.16 -12.80
CA GLY A 171 11.21 -11.75 -12.54
C GLY A 171 11.16 -11.44 -11.05
N PHE A 172 10.53 -12.30 -10.23
CA PHE A 172 10.49 -12.13 -8.79
C PHE A 172 11.87 -12.08 -8.14
N VAL A 173 12.78 -12.99 -8.53
CA VAL A 173 14.16 -12.98 -8.02
C VAL A 173 14.86 -11.67 -8.39
N ALA A 174 14.74 -11.21 -9.63
CA ALA A 174 15.32 -9.95 -10.06
C ALA A 174 14.75 -8.74 -9.32
N GLY A 175 13.43 -8.69 -9.14
CA GLY A 175 12.76 -7.66 -8.33
C GLY A 175 13.23 -7.65 -6.88
N THR A 176 13.38 -8.85 -6.28
CA THR A 176 13.92 -9.00 -4.92
C THR A 176 15.34 -8.44 -4.82
N LEU A 177 16.21 -8.72 -5.78
CA LEU A 177 17.57 -8.17 -5.81
C LEU A 177 17.54 -6.64 -5.91
N GLY A 178 16.66 -6.07 -6.74
CA GLY A 178 16.47 -4.63 -6.84
C GLY A 178 16.04 -4.01 -5.51
N THR A 179 15.07 -4.62 -4.83
CA THR A 179 14.58 -4.19 -3.52
C THR A 179 15.68 -4.28 -2.45
N VAL A 180 16.41 -5.39 -2.41
CA VAL A 180 17.54 -5.57 -1.49
C VAL A 180 18.62 -4.50 -1.71
N ALA A 181 18.90 -4.14 -2.97
CA ALA A 181 19.85 -3.06 -3.27
C ALA A 181 19.40 -1.71 -2.67
N VAL A 182 18.10 -1.39 -2.72
CA VAL A 182 17.56 -0.19 -2.07
C VAL A 182 17.85 -0.19 -0.56
N TRP A 183 17.61 -1.32 0.13
CA TRP A 183 17.81 -1.40 1.58
C TRP A 183 19.29 -1.45 1.98
N ILE A 184 20.19 -1.94 1.11
CA ILE A 184 21.64 -1.80 1.29
C ILE A 184 22.04 -0.31 1.23
N VAL A 185 21.47 0.48 0.30
CA VAL A 185 21.71 1.91 0.23
C VAL A 185 21.23 2.59 1.52
N VAL A 186 20.03 2.28 2.02
CA VAL A 186 19.52 2.79 3.30
C VAL A 186 20.48 2.46 4.45
N TRP A 187 20.94 1.22 4.55
CA TRP A 187 21.92 0.82 5.55
C TRP A 187 23.21 1.65 5.47
N ALA A 188 23.70 1.89 4.26
CA ALA A 188 24.98 2.60 4.05
C ALA A 188 24.88 4.12 4.27
N THR A 189 23.69 4.73 4.09
CA THR A 189 23.55 6.20 4.03
C THR A 189 22.70 6.77 5.16
N ALA A 190 21.64 6.08 5.58
CA ALA A 190 20.64 6.62 6.52
C ALA A 190 21.05 6.31 7.93
N GLY A 191 22.02 6.29 8.53
CA GLY A 191 22.41 6.17 9.96
C GLY A 191 21.37 5.54 10.92
N ALA A 192 20.43 4.76 10.38
CA ALA A 192 19.24 4.22 11.07
C ALA A 192 19.57 3.10 12.10
N GLY A 193 20.83 2.92 12.42
CA GLY A 193 21.27 1.90 13.39
C GLY A 193 21.09 0.45 12.93
N LEU A 194 20.71 0.23 11.68
CA LEU A 194 20.49 -1.10 11.10
C LEU A 194 21.83 -1.84 10.90
N THR A 195 21.82 -3.14 11.13
CA THR A 195 22.91 -4.00 10.65
C THR A 195 22.70 -4.38 9.19
N LEU A 196 23.76 -4.75 8.48
CA LEU A 196 23.64 -5.25 7.10
C LEU A 196 22.67 -6.46 7.02
N GLY A 197 22.73 -7.36 8.00
CA GLY A 197 21.83 -8.52 8.05
C GLY A 197 20.35 -8.12 8.12
N TRP A 198 20.00 -7.08 8.90
CA TRP A 198 18.65 -6.51 8.94
C TRP A 198 18.28 -5.86 7.61
N ALA A 199 19.14 -5.08 7.00
CA ALA A 199 18.87 -4.45 5.70
C ALA A 199 18.58 -5.51 4.60
N LEU A 200 19.35 -6.58 4.54
CA LEU A 200 19.10 -7.69 3.63
C LEU A 200 17.75 -8.36 3.91
N GLY A 201 17.46 -8.66 5.19
CA GLY A 201 16.19 -9.27 5.60
C GLY A 201 14.99 -8.40 5.28
N ILE A 202 15.05 -7.08 5.55
CA ILE A 202 14.01 -6.13 5.20
C ILE A 202 13.81 -6.08 3.68
N GLY A 203 14.88 -5.98 2.89
CA GLY A 203 14.81 -5.97 1.44
C GLY A 203 14.09 -7.18 0.86
N VAL A 204 14.39 -8.37 1.35
CA VAL A 204 13.71 -9.62 0.93
C VAL A 204 12.23 -9.59 1.36
N ALA A 205 11.93 -9.26 2.61
CA ALA A 205 10.56 -9.26 3.11
C ALA A 205 9.68 -8.21 2.41
N VAL A 206 10.22 -7.03 2.14
CA VAL A 206 9.55 -5.95 1.40
C VAL A 206 9.27 -6.38 -0.06
N ALA A 207 10.19 -7.11 -0.70
CA ALA A 207 9.95 -7.66 -2.04
C ALA A 207 8.78 -8.67 -2.04
N PHE A 208 8.72 -9.56 -1.05
CA PHE A 208 7.58 -10.46 -0.87
C PHE A 208 6.27 -9.70 -0.63
N ALA A 209 6.29 -8.69 0.23
CA ALA A 209 5.13 -7.85 0.52
C ALA A 209 4.64 -7.11 -0.73
N SER A 210 5.55 -6.57 -1.55
CA SER A 210 5.22 -5.90 -2.81
C SER A 210 4.48 -6.84 -3.76
N VAL A 211 5.03 -8.02 -4.01
CA VAL A 211 4.40 -8.99 -4.91
C VAL A 211 3.09 -9.54 -4.34
N ALA A 212 3.00 -9.74 -3.02
CA ALA A 212 1.77 -10.19 -2.38
C ALA A 212 0.65 -9.14 -2.49
N GLY A 213 0.97 -7.84 -2.34
CA GLY A 213 0.01 -6.74 -2.51
C GLY A 213 -0.59 -6.69 -3.91
N ASP A 214 0.26 -6.70 -4.95
CA ASP A 214 -0.18 -6.71 -6.35
C ASP A 214 -0.98 -8.00 -6.69
N LEU A 215 -0.54 -9.17 -6.22
CA LEU A 215 -1.30 -10.41 -6.44
C LEU A 215 -2.67 -10.39 -5.73
N PHE A 216 -2.73 -9.83 -4.53
CA PHE A 216 -3.99 -9.68 -3.81
C PHE A 216 -4.95 -8.77 -4.57
N GLU A 217 -4.49 -7.59 -4.99
CA GLU A 217 -5.29 -6.64 -5.77
C GLU A 217 -5.71 -7.25 -7.12
N SER A 218 -4.79 -7.91 -7.81
CA SER A 218 -5.08 -8.63 -9.04
C SER A 218 -6.18 -9.68 -8.86
N ARG A 219 -6.17 -10.43 -7.74
CA ARG A 219 -7.21 -11.40 -7.42
C ARG A 219 -8.54 -10.73 -7.14
N LEU A 220 -8.56 -9.67 -6.35
CA LEU A 220 -9.77 -8.88 -6.06
C LEU A 220 -10.44 -8.39 -7.36
N LYS A 221 -9.66 -7.90 -8.32
CA LYS A 221 -10.18 -7.51 -9.64
C LYS A 221 -10.80 -8.67 -10.41
N ARG A 222 -10.20 -9.87 -10.35
CA ARG A 222 -10.78 -11.06 -11.01
C ARG A 222 -12.09 -11.50 -10.36
N GLU A 223 -12.19 -11.43 -9.05
CA GLU A 223 -13.43 -11.72 -8.31
C GLU A 223 -14.54 -10.73 -8.71
N GLY A 224 -14.25 -9.44 -8.82
CA GLY A 224 -15.18 -8.42 -9.31
C GLY A 224 -15.41 -8.40 -10.84
N GLY A 225 -14.80 -9.34 -11.59
CA GLY A 225 -14.97 -9.44 -13.05
C GLY A 225 -14.36 -8.28 -13.83
N VAL A 226 -13.37 -7.58 -13.26
CA VAL A 226 -12.69 -6.45 -13.90
C VAL A 226 -11.19 -6.72 -14.13
N LYS A 227 -10.57 -5.91 -14.97
CA LYS A 227 -9.13 -5.96 -15.21
C LYS A 227 -8.40 -4.82 -14.48
N ASP A 228 -8.96 -3.63 -14.52
CA ASP A 228 -8.41 -2.42 -13.90
C ASP A 228 -9.34 -2.01 -12.76
N SER A 229 -8.80 -1.48 -11.65
CA SER A 229 -9.57 -1.12 -10.47
C SER A 229 -10.51 0.07 -10.72
N GLY A 230 -10.13 0.95 -11.63
CA GLY A 230 -10.89 2.16 -11.97
C GLY A 230 -10.40 2.85 -13.23
N THR A 231 -11.03 3.99 -13.54
CA THR A 231 -10.68 4.86 -14.67
C THR A 231 -10.40 6.29 -14.23
N LEU A 232 -10.19 6.51 -12.93
CA LEU A 232 -9.97 7.84 -12.34
C LEU A 232 -8.70 8.52 -12.88
N LEU A 233 -7.70 7.73 -13.27
CA LEU A 233 -6.49 8.23 -13.93
C LEU A 233 -6.57 7.98 -15.44
N PRO A 234 -6.87 8.99 -16.28
CA PRO A 234 -6.96 8.81 -17.72
C PRO A 234 -5.70 8.16 -18.32
N GLY A 235 -5.85 6.97 -18.87
CA GLY A 235 -4.76 6.21 -19.51
C GLY A 235 -3.78 5.48 -18.57
N HIS A 236 -4.03 5.48 -17.24
CA HIS A 236 -3.16 4.84 -16.25
C HIS A 236 -3.85 3.81 -15.35
N GLY A 237 -5.14 3.48 -15.57
CA GLY A 237 -5.91 2.59 -14.69
C GLY A 237 -6.41 3.30 -13.42
N GLY A 238 -6.58 2.54 -12.35
CA GLY A 238 -7.05 3.07 -11.07
C GLY A 238 -5.94 3.51 -10.13
N PHE A 239 -6.35 4.17 -9.04
CA PHE A 239 -5.47 4.53 -7.92
C PHE A 239 -5.07 3.32 -7.10
N LEU A 240 -5.97 2.36 -6.91
CA LEU A 240 -5.68 1.12 -6.21
C LEU A 240 -4.59 0.33 -6.92
N ASP A 241 -4.62 0.26 -8.28
CA ASP A 241 -3.57 -0.33 -9.11
C ASP A 241 -2.17 0.31 -8.93
N ARG A 242 -2.07 1.48 -8.31
CA ARG A 242 -0.81 2.22 -8.12
C ARG A 242 -0.23 2.11 -6.73
N ILE A 243 -1.02 1.71 -5.77
CA ILE A 243 -0.60 1.65 -4.36
C ILE A 243 -0.77 0.26 -3.75
N ASP A 244 -1.28 -0.71 -4.50
CA ASP A 244 -1.54 -2.09 -4.09
C ASP A 244 -0.35 -2.74 -3.37
N SER A 245 0.83 -2.67 -3.98
CA SER A 245 2.09 -3.13 -3.42
C SER A 245 2.51 -2.31 -2.20
N LEU A 246 2.35 -0.97 -2.27
CA LEU A 246 2.77 -0.06 -1.20
C LEU A 246 1.97 -0.26 0.09
N ILE A 247 0.70 -0.69 -0.04
CA ILE A 247 -0.18 -1.02 1.09
C ILE A 247 0.49 -2.03 2.04
N LEU A 248 1.02 -3.13 1.53
CA LEU A 248 1.68 -4.13 2.36
C LEU A 248 3.13 -3.79 2.69
N VAL A 249 3.83 -3.15 1.76
CA VAL A 249 5.23 -2.73 1.95
C VAL A 249 5.36 -1.79 3.14
N GLY A 250 4.47 -0.82 3.30
CA GLY A 250 4.50 0.11 4.44
C GLY A 250 4.41 -0.61 5.79
N VAL A 251 3.51 -1.59 5.90
CA VAL A 251 3.33 -2.40 7.12
C VAL A 251 4.59 -3.21 7.43
N VAL A 252 5.08 -3.98 6.44
CA VAL A 252 6.20 -4.89 6.63
C VAL A 252 7.49 -4.12 6.95
N ALA A 253 7.76 -3.03 6.21
CA ALA A 253 8.92 -2.19 6.45
C ALA A 253 8.90 -1.60 7.86
N TYR A 254 7.74 -1.05 8.31
CA TYR A 254 7.63 -0.44 9.63
C TYR A 254 7.94 -1.43 10.76
N TYR A 255 7.30 -2.60 10.77
CA TYR A 255 7.53 -3.55 11.87
C TYR A 255 8.94 -4.14 11.85
N LEU A 256 9.51 -4.43 10.68
CA LEU A 256 10.87 -4.95 10.60
C LEU A 256 11.92 -3.91 11.01
N LEU A 257 11.70 -2.63 10.69
CA LEU A 257 12.56 -1.54 11.16
C LEU A 257 12.53 -1.41 12.67
N LEU A 258 11.35 -1.46 13.30
CA LEU A 258 11.25 -1.46 14.76
C LEU A 258 11.96 -2.65 15.40
N MET A 259 11.82 -3.85 14.83
CA MET A 259 12.50 -5.06 15.31
C MET A 259 14.02 -4.95 15.11
N GLY A 260 14.47 -4.26 14.07
CA GLY A 260 15.87 -3.97 13.78
C GLY A 260 16.47 -2.86 14.64
N GLY A 261 15.70 -2.21 15.51
CA GLY A 261 16.15 -1.19 16.46
C GLY A 261 16.04 0.25 15.95
N ALA A 262 15.38 0.49 14.82
CA ALA A 262 15.03 1.86 14.38
C ALA A 262 14.10 2.52 15.42
N ARG A 263 14.31 3.84 15.65
CA ARG A 263 13.57 4.62 16.66
C ARG A 263 12.91 5.84 16.03
#